data_c45bb3345bd3a7dc4551eb48f93638a6
#
_entry.id   c45bb3345bd3a7dc4551eb48f93638a6
#
_cell.length_a   1.000
_cell.length_b   1.000
_cell.length_c   1.000
_cell.angle_alpha   90.00
_cell.angle_beta   90.00
_cell.angle_gamma   90.00
#
_symmetry.space_group_name_H-M   'P 1'
#
loop_
_entity.id
_entity.type
_entity.pdbx_description
1 polymer ?
#
loop_
_entity_poly.entity_id
_entity_poly.type
_entity_poly.pdbx_seq_one_letter_code
_entity_poly.pdbx_strand_id
1 'polypeptide(L)'
;SRHGIPHAGNFMSTESILVTGAVDAMAVDVQCIKQGLSKVAQCYATYLFTTNPRCKIEGADHLEFQENNPQETTDEIVIKAITRFRTRQAKIEIPDNQNSGIHGFSHEYIQYMLGGSFRASYRPLNDNIINGRIKGLAGVVGCTNPRVKQDWVHVELVKELIKNDV
;
A
#
# COMPACT_ATOMS: atom_id res chain seq x y z
N SER A 1 8.35 8.70 -1.88
CA SER A 1 7.59 8.47 -3.12
C SER A 1 8.05 9.40 -4.24
N ARG A 2 7.74 9.07 -5.50
CA ARG A 2 8.11 9.88 -6.68
C ARG A 2 7.49 11.28 -6.65
N HIS A 3 6.34 11.42 -6.03
CA HIS A 3 5.60 12.69 -5.91
C HIS A 3 5.73 13.35 -4.52
N GLY A 4 6.67 12.90 -3.69
CA GLY A 4 6.88 13.46 -2.35
C GLY A 4 5.76 13.15 -1.35
N ILE A 5 4.81 12.27 -1.69
CA ILE A 5 3.72 11.89 -0.77
C ILE A 5 4.30 11.04 0.36
N PRO A 6 4.12 11.44 1.63
CA PRO A 6 4.63 10.68 2.76
C PRO A 6 3.93 9.33 2.88
N HIS A 7 4.65 8.36 3.42
CA HIS A 7 4.14 7.03 3.72
C HIS A 7 3.84 6.94 5.22
N ALA A 8 2.58 6.75 5.58
CA ALA A 8 2.15 6.73 6.96
C ALA A 8 2.26 5.35 7.63
N GLY A 9 2.31 4.29 6.86
CA GLY A 9 2.38 2.94 7.40
C GLY A 9 1.99 1.87 6.38
N ASN A 10 1.69 0.69 6.87
CA ASN A 10 1.23 -0.44 6.06
C ASN A 10 -0.21 -0.84 6.42
N PHE A 11 -0.72 -1.89 5.79
CA PHE A 11 -2.06 -2.43 6.06
C PHE A 11 -2.32 -2.71 7.55
N MET A 12 -1.31 -3.16 8.30
CA MET A 12 -1.46 -3.52 9.72
C MET A 12 -1.57 -2.30 10.63
N SER A 13 -1.06 -1.14 10.20
CA SER A 13 -1.11 0.11 10.98
C SER A 13 -2.29 1.02 10.64
N THR A 14 -3.21 0.58 9.79
CA THR A 14 -4.32 1.40 9.28
C THR A 14 -5.20 1.95 10.41
N GLU A 15 -5.60 1.10 11.37
CA GLU A 15 -6.42 1.54 12.52
C GLU A 15 -5.63 2.50 13.42
N SER A 16 -4.35 2.23 13.66
CA SER A 16 -3.49 3.09 14.49
C SER A 16 -3.36 4.50 13.89
N ILE A 17 -3.32 4.59 12.56
CA ILE A 17 -3.27 5.88 11.86
C ILE A 17 -4.59 6.65 12.05
N LEU A 18 -5.74 6.00 11.97
CA LEU A 18 -7.04 6.62 12.23
C LEU A 18 -7.18 7.11 13.67
N VAL A 19 -6.68 6.33 14.63
CA VAL A 19 -6.73 6.67 16.07
C VAL A 19 -5.96 7.94 16.41
N THR A 20 -5.01 8.36 15.56
CA THR A 20 -4.35 9.66 15.74
C THR A 20 -5.30 10.86 15.64
N GLY A 21 -6.49 10.69 15.09
CA GLY A 21 -7.45 11.78 14.83
C GLY A 21 -7.03 12.75 13.73
N ALA A 22 -5.90 12.47 13.04
CA ALA A 22 -5.35 13.38 12.02
C ALA A 22 -5.86 13.09 10.60
N VAL A 23 -6.64 12.02 10.41
CA VAL A 23 -7.11 11.59 9.09
C VAL A 23 -8.52 12.10 8.84
N ASP A 24 -8.69 13.02 7.93
CA ASP A 24 -10.00 13.60 7.58
C ASP A 24 -10.76 12.75 6.57
N ALA A 25 -10.06 12.16 5.61
CA ALA A 25 -10.63 11.27 4.61
C ALA A 25 -9.70 10.09 4.33
N MET A 26 -10.27 8.92 4.10
CA MET A 26 -9.55 7.69 3.80
C MET A 26 -10.25 6.93 2.68
N ALA A 27 -9.53 6.74 1.59
CA ALA A 27 -9.93 5.84 0.51
C ALA A 27 -9.43 4.43 0.80
N VAL A 28 -10.29 3.44 0.65
CA VAL A 28 -9.93 2.03 0.73
C VAL A 28 -10.33 1.32 -0.56
N ASP A 29 -9.46 0.44 -1.02
CA ASP A 29 -9.66 -0.32 -2.25
C ASP A 29 -9.29 -1.79 -2.04
N VAL A 30 -9.32 -2.57 -3.10
CA VAL A 30 -9.34 -4.04 -3.18
C VAL A 30 -8.48 -4.78 -2.15
N GLN A 31 -7.30 -4.26 -1.80
CA GLN A 31 -6.37 -4.95 -0.91
C GLN A 31 -6.47 -4.54 0.57
N CYS A 32 -7.05 -3.39 0.87
CA CYS A 32 -6.96 -2.76 2.18
C CYS A 32 -8.29 -2.72 2.92
N ILE A 33 -9.19 -3.65 2.62
CA ILE A 33 -10.52 -3.70 3.22
C ILE A 33 -10.49 -4.46 4.53
N LYS A 34 -10.85 -3.75 5.60
CA LYS A 34 -11.12 -4.33 6.90
C LYS A 34 -12.50 -3.88 7.35
N GLN A 35 -13.38 -4.82 7.64
CA GLN A 35 -14.76 -4.55 7.99
C GLN A 35 -14.89 -3.68 9.25
N GLY A 36 -13.99 -3.85 10.22
CA GLY A 36 -13.94 -3.04 11.43
C GLY A 36 -13.51 -1.59 11.25
N LEU A 37 -12.94 -1.24 10.09
CA LEU A 37 -12.38 0.07 9.83
C LEU A 37 -13.44 1.18 9.84
N SER A 38 -14.66 0.88 9.38
CA SER A 38 -15.78 1.83 9.38
C SER A 38 -16.15 2.29 10.79
N LYS A 39 -16.15 1.38 11.78
CA LYS A 39 -16.41 1.72 13.18
C LYS A 39 -15.34 2.63 13.76
N VAL A 40 -14.06 2.32 13.50
CA VAL A 40 -12.95 3.16 13.94
C VAL A 40 -13.02 4.54 13.28
N ALA A 41 -13.23 4.60 11.96
CA ALA A 41 -13.36 5.85 11.24
C ALA A 41 -14.48 6.75 11.78
N GLN A 42 -15.62 6.17 12.14
CA GLN A 42 -16.74 6.91 12.77
C GLN A 42 -16.35 7.51 14.12
N CYS A 43 -15.60 6.78 14.96
CA CYS A 43 -15.17 7.29 16.27
C CYS A 43 -14.25 8.51 16.16
N TYR A 44 -13.48 8.61 15.08
CA TYR A 44 -12.53 9.70 14.86
C TYR A 44 -13.01 10.70 13.79
N ALA A 45 -14.29 10.62 13.40
CA ALA A 45 -14.90 11.49 12.39
C ALA A 45 -14.18 11.49 11.04
N THR A 46 -13.49 10.42 10.70
CA THR A 46 -12.83 10.24 9.40
C THR A 46 -13.87 9.87 8.34
N TYR A 47 -13.85 10.55 7.21
CA TYR A 47 -14.66 10.20 6.06
C TYR A 47 -14.06 8.98 5.36
N LEU A 48 -14.68 7.82 5.55
CA LEU A 48 -14.25 6.57 4.94
C LEU A 48 -15.07 6.29 3.69
N PHE A 49 -14.41 5.99 2.59
CA PHE A 49 -15.06 5.64 1.33
C PHE A 49 -14.31 4.58 0.55
N THR A 50 -15.06 3.87 -0.30
CA THR A 50 -14.54 2.86 -1.21
C THR A 50 -14.69 3.35 -2.65
N THR A 51 -13.77 2.95 -3.54
CA THR A 51 -13.75 3.39 -4.95
C THR A 51 -14.06 2.29 -5.94
N ASN A 52 -13.90 1.03 -5.53
CA ASN A 52 -14.14 -0.12 -6.40
C ASN A 52 -15.46 -0.82 -6.03
N PRO A 53 -16.36 -1.12 -6.99
CA PRO A 53 -17.66 -1.73 -6.73
C PRO A 53 -17.57 -3.12 -6.06
N ARG A 54 -16.43 -3.81 -6.20
CA ARG A 54 -16.18 -5.12 -5.56
C ARG A 54 -15.75 -5.00 -4.09
N CYS A 55 -15.57 -3.79 -3.58
CA CYS A 55 -14.90 -3.51 -2.30
C CYS A 55 -15.75 -2.67 -1.36
N LYS A 56 -17.07 -2.76 -1.44
CA LYS A 56 -17.98 -2.01 -0.57
C LYS A 56 -17.90 -2.50 0.87
N ILE A 57 -17.82 -1.57 1.81
CA ILE A 57 -17.79 -1.83 3.25
C ILE A 57 -19.05 -1.23 3.87
N GLU A 58 -19.72 -1.97 4.73
CA GLU A 58 -20.84 -1.45 5.51
C GLU A 58 -20.41 -0.28 6.40
N GLY A 59 -21.14 0.82 6.34
CA GLY A 59 -20.83 2.04 7.08
C GLY A 59 -19.76 2.94 6.45
N ALA A 60 -19.32 2.66 5.24
CA ALA A 60 -18.50 3.54 4.41
C ALA A 60 -19.28 3.99 3.17
N ASP A 61 -19.02 5.20 2.71
CA ASP A 61 -19.57 5.69 1.45
C ASP A 61 -18.92 4.97 0.26
N HIS A 62 -19.59 5.01 -0.88
CA HIS A 62 -19.04 4.48 -2.11
C HIS A 62 -18.98 5.55 -3.19
N LEU A 63 -17.77 5.87 -3.63
CA LEU A 63 -17.50 6.78 -4.75
C LEU A 63 -16.87 5.97 -5.87
N GLU A 64 -17.70 5.46 -6.78
CA GLU A 64 -17.21 4.63 -7.87
C GLU A 64 -16.24 5.41 -8.76
N PHE A 65 -15.01 4.93 -8.85
CA PHE A 65 -13.99 5.56 -9.68
C PHE A 65 -14.27 5.27 -11.15
N GLN A 66 -14.50 6.32 -11.91
CA GLN A 66 -14.77 6.22 -13.34
C GLN A 66 -13.47 6.43 -14.12
N GLU A 67 -12.95 5.38 -14.75
CA GLU A 67 -11.72 5.45 -15.54
C GLU A 67 -11.83 6.43 -16.72
N ASN A 68 -13.03 6.62 -17.27
CA ASN A 68 -13.29 7.53 -18.37
C ASN A 68 -13.37 9.01 -17.95
N ASN A 69 -13.64 9.28 -16.68
CA ASN A 69 -13.70 10.63 -16.10
C ASN A 69 -13.11 10.65 -14.70
N PRO A 70 -11.78 10.41 -14.54
CA PRO A 70 -11.15 10.31 -13.24
C PRO A 70 -11.15 11.63 -12.47
N GLN A 71 -11.23 12.76 -13.16
CA GLN A 71 -11.17 14.08 -12.54
C GLN A 71 -12.37 14.35 -11.65
N GLU A 72 -13.57 14.02 -12.08
CA GLU A 72 -14.80 14.27 -11.33
C GLU A 72 -14.80 13.54 -9.98
N THR A 73 -14.48 12.25 -9.99
CA THR A 73 -14.37 11.48 -8.74
C THR A 73 -13.26 12.01 -7.83
N THR A 74 -12.12 12.40 -8.41
CA THR A 74 -11.00 12.96 -7.65
C THR A 74 -11.39 14.29 -7.00
N ASP A 75 -12.04 15.18 -7.73
CA ASP A 75 -12.49 16.48 -7.21
C ASP A 75 -13.50 16.31 -6.08
N GLU A 76 -14.44 15.37 -6.20
CA GLU A 76 -15.39 15.06 -5.12
C GLU A 76 -14.68 14.58 -3.86
N ILE A 77 -13.69 13.68 -3.99
CA ILE A 77 -12.87 13.18 -2.88
C ILE A 77 -12.16 14.33 -2.18
N VAL A 78 -11.50 15.21 -2.94
CA VAL A 78 -10.76 16.35 -2.41
C VAL A 78 -11.68 17.33 -1.70
N ILE A 79 -12.84 17.64 -2.28
CA ILE A 79 -13.82 18.55 -1.67
C ILE A 79 -14.33 17.98 -0.34
N LYS A 80 -14.65 16.69 -0.30
CA LYS A 80 -15.10 16.01 0.94
C LYS A 80 -14.01 16.02 2.00
N ALA A 81 -12.77 15.76 1.63
CA ALA A 81 -11.62 15.82 2.54
C ALA A 81 -11.42 17.22 3.13
N ILE A 82 -11.46 18.26 2.32
CA ILE A 82 -11.37 19.66 2.75
C ILE A 82 -12.53 20.04 3.68
N THR A 83 -13.74 19.60 3.36
CA THR A 83 -14.93 19.86 4.19
C THR A 83 -14.78 19.23 5.57
N ARG A 84 -14.30 17.99 5.63
CA ARG A 84 -14.02 17.29 6.89
C ARG A 84 -12.92 17.98 7.68
N PHE A 85 -11.84 18.37 7.06
CA PHE A 85 -10.77 19.13 7.71
C PHE A 85 -11.29 20.39 8.41
N ARG A 86 -12.15 21.15 7.74
CA ARG A 86 -12.75 22.38 8.29
C ARG A 86 -13.71 22.14 9.48
N THR A 87 -14.33 20.98 9.52
CA THR A 87 -15.32 20.62 10.56
C THR A 87 -14.76 19.66 11.60
N ARG A 88 -13.47 19.37 11.55
CA ARG A 88 -12.80 18.45 12.47
C ARG A 88 -12.95 18.92 13.91
N GLN A 89 -13.42 18.03 14.78
CA GLN A 89 -13.51 18.25 16.22
C GLN A 89 -12.64 17.26 17.01
N ALA A 90 -12.07 16.27 16.33
CA ALA A 90 -11.22 15.26 16.96
C ALA A 90 -9.93 15.86 17.50
N LYS A 91 -9.54 15.47 18.71
CA LYS A 91 -8.20 15.78 19.23
C LYS A 91 -7.16 15.02 18.40
N ILE A 92 -6.15 15.73 17.93
CA ILE A 92 -5.06 15.13 17.17
C ILE A 92 -3.94 14.72 18.14
N GLU A 93 -3.56 13.46 18.08
CA GLU A 93 -2.44 12.90 18.85
C GLU A 93 -1.52 12.14 17.91
N ILE A 94 -0.54 12.86 17.34
CA ILE A 94 0.50 12.28 16.48
C ILE A 94 1.75 12.07 17.36
N PRO A 95 2.31 10.85 17.42
CA PRO A 95 3.57 10.62 18.13
C PRO A 95 4.73 11.42 17.51
N ASP A 96 5.59 12.00 18.36
CA ASP A 96 6.76 12.77 17.93
C ASP A 96 7.88 11.91 17.32
N ASN A 97 7.62 10.62 17.13
CA ASN A 97 8.62 9.69 16.59
C ASN A 97 8.53 9.65 15.06
N GLN A 98 9.58 10.13 14.39
CA GLN A 98 9.73 10.07 12.94
C GLN A 98 10.89 9.17 12.56
N ASN A 99 10.61 8.20 11.70
CA ASN A 99 11.62 7.32 11.12
C ASN A 99 11.63 7.48 9.60
N SER A 100 12.84 7.51 9.03
CA SER A 100 13.02 7.44 7.59
C SER A 100 13.44 6.03 7.19
N GLY A 101 12.85 5.50 6.14
CA GLY A 101 13.16 4.19 5.61
C GLY A 101 12.94 4.10 4.11
N ILE A 102 13.53 3.08 3.51
CA ILE A 102 13.27 2.72 2.11
C ILE A 102 12.20 1.64 2.12
N HIS A 103 11.07 1.93 1.48
CA HIS A 103 9.92 1.05 1.41
C HIS A 103 9.66 0.64 -0.05
N GLY A 104 10.32 -0.42 -0.49
CA GLY A 104 10.20 -0.95 -1.84
C GLY A 104 11.33 -0.51 -2.77
N PHE A 105 11.21 -0.88 -4.04
CA PHE A 105 12.20 -0.66 -5.08
C PHE A 105 11.56 -0.03 -6.31
N SER A 106 12.24 0.96 -6.91
CA SER A 106 11.81 1.50 -8.19
C SER A 106 12.09 0.52 -9.33
N HIS A 107 11.38 0.65 -10.45
CA HIS A 107 11.64 -0.19 -11.61
C HIS A 107 13.05 0.06 -12.16
N GLU A 108 13.58 1.26 -12.08
CA GLU A 108 14.95 1.60 -12.48
C GLU A 108 15.98 0.85 -11.62
N TYR A 109 15.74 0.76 -10.31
CA TYR A 109 16.59 0.02 -9.40
C TYR A 109 16.56 -1.49 -9.70
N ILE A 110 15.37 -2.04 -9.95
CA ILE A 110 15.19 -3.44 -10.32
C ILE A 110 15.94 -3.75 -11.64
N GLN A 111 15.79 -2.89 -12.64
CA GLN A 111 16.55 -3.02 -13.90
C GLN A 111 18.06 -2.97 -13.68
N TYR A 112 18.52 -2.04 -12.83
CA TYR A 112 19.92 -1.92 -12.49
C TYR A 112 20.46 -3.20 -11.83
N MET A 113 19.73 -3.77 -10.89
CA MET A 113 20.13 -4.98 -10.17
C MET A 113 20.11 -6.23 -11.05
N LEU A 114 19.09 -6.39 -11.90
CA LEU A 114 18.96 -7.54 -12.82
C LEU A 114 19.79 -7.39 -14.10
N GLY A 115 20.26 -6.20 -14.40
CA GLY A 115 20.94 -5.90 -15.66
C GLY A 115 22.36 -6.42 -15.76
N GLY A 116 23.02 -6.79 -14.66
CA GLY A 116 24.40 -7.23 -14.64
C GLY A 116 25.33 -6.24 -15.38
N SER A 117 26.08 -6.72 -16.35
CA SER A 117 26.94 -5.89 -17.23
C SER A 117 26.15 -4.97 -18.16
N PHE A 118 24.88 -5.26 -18.40
CA PHE A 118 23.96 -4.47 -19.23
C PHE A 118 23.02 -3.64 -18.36
N ARG A 119 23.58 -2.85 -17.46
CA ARG A 119 22.87 -2.00 -16.51
C ARG A 119 21.67 -1.28 -17.13
N ALA A 120 20.60 -1.14 -16.36
CA ALA A 120 19.33 -0.54 -16.80
C ALA A 120 18.60 -1.33 -17.92
N SER A 121 18.83 -2.64 -18.02
CA SER A 121 18.09 -3.50 -18.94
C SER A 121 17.72 -4.84 -18.30
N TYR A 122 16.72 -5.52 -18.86
CA TYR A 122 16.37 -6.89 -18.48
C TYR A 122 17.06 -7.95 -19.35
N ARG A 123 18.03 -7.56 -20.18
CA ARG A 123 18.67 -8.48 -21.13
C ARG A 123 19.23 -9.74 -20.47
N PRO A 124 20.01 -9.67 -19.37
CA PRO A 124 20.52 -10.90 -18.74
C PRO A 124 19.41 -11.82 -18.21
N LEU A 125 18.31 -11.25 -17.69
CA LEU A 125 17.14 -12.03 -17.27
C LEU A 125 16.48 -12.72 -18.47
N ASN A 126 16.23 -11.97 -19.54
CA ASN A 126 15.61 -12.48 -20.76
C ASN A 126 16.45 -13.57 -21.41
N ASP A 127 17.77 -13.37 -21.51
CA ASP A 127 18.69 -14.36 -22.07
C ASP A 127 18.68 -15.67 -21.27
N ASN A 128 18.61 -15.60 -19.95
CA ASN A 128 18.54 -16.79 -19.11
C ASN A 128 17.17 -17.51 -19.21
N ILE A 129 16.10 -16.80 -19.43
CA ILE A 129 14.77 -17.39 -19.70
C ILE A 129 14.78 -18.07 -21.07
N ILE A 130 15.25 -17.39 -22.12
CA ILE A 130 15.31 -17.91 -23.49
C ILE A 130 16.18 -19.15 -23.56
N ASN A 131 17.32 -19.16 -22.88
CA ASN A 131 18.24 -20.29 -22.82
C ASN A 131 17.79 -21.43 -21.89
N GLY A 132 16.59 -21.33 -21.29
CA GLY A 132 16.03 -22.35 -20.43
C GLY A 132 16.73 -22.56 -19.09
N ARG A 133 17.60 -21.61 -18.68
CA ARG A 133 18.25 -21.64 -17.35
C ARG A 133 17.25 -21.27 -16.25
N ILE A 134 16.37 -20.31 -16.51
CA ILE A 134 15.26 -19.94 -15.64
C ILE A 134 14.01 -20.61 -16.18
N LYS A 135 13.43 -21.54 -15.41
CA LYS A 135 12.24 -22.30 -15.77
C LYS A 135 10.94 -21.73 -15.21
N GLY A 136 11.04 -20.86 -14.23
CA GLY A 136 9.90 -20.26 -13.58
C GLY A 136 10.33 -19.18 -12.59
N LEU A 137 9.36 -18.48 -12.02
CA LEU A 137 9.57 -17.42 -11.02
C LEU A 137 8.66 -17.67 -9.84
N ALA A 138 9.17 -17.47 -8.64
CA ALA A 138 8.39 -17.46 -7.42
C ALA A 138 8.30 -16.02 -6.86
N GLY A 139 7.09 -15.49 -6.72
CA GLY A 139 6.83 -14.22 -6.06
C GLY A 139 6.51 -14.42 -4.59
N VAL A 140 7.38 -13.98 -3.69
CA VAL A 140 7.12 -13.98 -2.24
C VAL A 140 6.64 -12.61 -1.83
N VAL A 141 5.33 -12.48 -1.65
CA VAL A 141 4.65 -11.19 -1.43
C VAL A 141 3.63 -11.31 -0.28
N GLY A 142 3.19 -10.18 0.23
CA GLY A 142 2.17 -10.11 1.27
C GLY A 142 2.62 -9.32 2.50
N CYS A 143 1.74 -9.28 3.50
CA CYS A 143 1.99 -8.57 4.74
C CYS A 143 2.54 -9.52 5.81
N THR A 144 3.43 -9.00 6.65
CA THR A 144 3.93 -9.76 7.80
C THR A 144 2.84 -9.95 8.85
N ASN A 145 2.75 -11.16 9.40
CA ASN A 145 1.90 -11.43 10.55
C ASN A 145 2.45 -10.67 11.78
N PRO A 146 1.63 -9.84 12.48
CA PRO A 146 2.09 -9.05 13.63
C PRO A 146 2.52 -9.90 14.85
N ARG A 147 2.20 -11.18 14.88
CA ARG A 147 2.58 -12.11 15.95
C ARG A 147 3.97 -12.71 15.80
N VAL A 148 4.63 -12.47 14.68
CA VAL A 148 5.98 -12.95 14.39
C VAL A 148 6.91 -11.78 14.09
N LYS A 149 8.23 -12.03 14.17
CA LYS A 149 9.21 -11.02 13.80
C LYS A 149 8.96 -10.52 12.37
N GLN A 150 9.08 -9.20 12.17
CA GLN A 150 8.90 -8.55 10.88
C GLN A 150 9.70 -9.28 9.78
N ASP A 151 9.02 -9.60 8.69
CA ASP A 151 9.54 -10.27 7.49
C ASP A 151 10.12 -11.68 7.66
N TRP A 152 10.11 -12.23 8.88
CA TRP A 152 10.72 -13.53 9.17
C TRP A 152 10.21 -14.65 8.25
N VAL A 153 8.90 -14.78 8.10
CA VAL A 153 8.28 -15.84 7.27
C VAL A 153 8.70 -15.70 5.81
N HIS A 154 8.69 -14.48 5.27
CA HIS A 154 9.07 -14.21 3.88
C HIS A 154 10.54 -14.54 3.64
N VAL A 155 11.41 -14.11 4.55
CA VAL A 155 12.86 -14.33 4.44
C VAL A 155 13.19 -15.82 4.53
N GLU A 156 12.60 -16.56 5.47
CA GLU A 156 12.84 -18.01 5.60
C GLU A 156 12.31 -18.78 4.39
N LEU A 157 11.14 -18.39 3.87
CA LEU A 157 10.62 -18.99 2.63
C LEU A 157 11.55 -18.76 1.45
N VAL A 158 12.05 -17.53 1.26
CA VAL A 158 13.00 -17.21 0.18
C VAL A 158 14.28 -18.03 0.33
N LYS A 159 14.82 -18.16 1.54
CA LYS A 159 16.01 -19.00 1.80
C LYS A 159 15.76 -20.45 1.42
N GLU A 160 14.58 -20.98 1.74
CA GLU A 160 14.25 -22.37 1.43
C GLU A 160 14.05 -22.57 -0.08
N LEU A 161 13.43 -21.62 -0.78
CA LEU A 161 13.32 -21.64 -2.23
C LEU A 161 14.71 -21.68 -2.89
N ILE A 162 15.63 -20.78 -2.47
CA ILE A 162 17.00 -20.73 -3.00
C ILE A 162 17.76 -22.03 -2.77
N LYS A 163 17.61 -22.70 -1.60
CA LYS A 163 18.23 -24.00 -1.33
C LYS A 163 17.76 -25.09 -2.29
N ASN A 164 16.57 -24.94 -2.84
CA ASN A 164 15.95 -25.89 -3.75
C ASN A 164 16.00 -25.44 -5.21
N ASP A 165 16.88 -24.48 -5.53
CA ASP A 165 17.11 -23.97 -6.89
C ASP A 165 15.83 -23.37 -7.53
N VAL A 166 14.98 -22.72 -6.73
CA VAL A 166 13.77 -22.02 -7.17
C VAL A 166 13.98 -20.50 -7.14
#